data_944aa9fd9f1b5d86ed42769be00c5948
#
_entry.id   944aa9fd9f1b5d86ed42769be00c5948
#
_cell.length_a   1.000
_cell.length_b   1.000
_cell.length_c   1.000
_cell.angle_alpha   90.00
_cell.angle_beta   90.00
_cell.angle_gamma   90.00
#
_symmetry.space_group_name_H-M   'P 1'
#
loop_
_entity.id
_entity.type
_entity.pdbx_description
1 polymer ?
#
loop_
_entity_poly.entity_id
_entity_poly.type
_entity_poly.pdbx_seq_one_letter_code
_entity_poly.pdbx_strand_id
1 'polypeptide(L)'
;MGRNRVPGLLVRQRSLAYCFVGGLILLSGCVTTSTLPEMAWVRTDGRKIADDPALLQQGKSDIAACDANLDSGTPTASARGCMAQKGYVLVRRDQAEDVRAAYAAGAQRGAPNR
;
A
#
# COMPACT_ATOMS: atom_id res chain seq x y z
N MET A 1 11.13 39.50 20.66
CA MET A 1 10.10 39.47 21.69
C MET A 1 8.78 39.10 21.07
N GLY A 2 8.19 37.95 21.40
CA GLY A 2 6.93 37.47 20.85
C GLY A 2 6.74 36.03 21.22
N ARG A 3 6.41 35.76 22.48
CA ARG A 3 6.06 34.42 22.98
C ARG A 3 4.61 34.15 22.57
N ASN A 4 4.37 33.42 21.49
CA ASN A 4 3.05 32.86 21.22
C ASN A 4 2.89 31.59 22.04
N ARG A 5 2.27 31.75 23.21
CA ARG A 5 1.70 30.65 23.98
C ARG A 5 0.47 30.14 23.25
N VAL A 6 0.52 28.93 22.75
CA VAL A 6 -0.67 28.20 22.33
C VAL A 6 -1.30 27.59 23.57
N PRO A 7 -2.54 27.95 23.94
CA PRO A 7 -3.21 27.32 25.07
C PRO A 7 -3.60 25.90 24.67
N GLY A 8 -3.16 24.95 25.49
CA GLY A 8 -3.47 23.56 25.36
C GLY A 8 -4.97 23.28 25.40
N LEU A 9 -5.48 22.67 24.35
CA LEU A 9 -6.81 22.10 24.34
C LEU A 9 -6.75 20.74 25.04
N LEU A 10 -7.04 20.75 26.33
CA LEU A 10 -7.28 19.56 27.13
C LEU A 10 -8.60 18.94 26.65
N VAL A 11 -8.51 18.01 25.68
CA VAL A 11 -9.62 17.11 25.38
C VAL A 11 -9.74 16.12 26.53
N ARG A 12 -10.60 16.48 27.44
CA ARG A 12 -10.99 15.66 28.58
C ARG A 12 -11.89 14.53 28.07
N GLN A 13 -11.26 13.42 27.74
CA GLN A 13 -11.94 12.18 27.42
C GLN A 13 -12.67 11.68 28.67
N ARG A 14 -13.95 12.02 28.79
CA ARG A 14 -14.85 11.43 29.78
C ARG A 14 -15.23 10.03 29.25
N SER A 15 -14.49 9.05 29.67
CA SER A 15 -14.90 7.65 29.62
C SER A 15 -16.07 7.47 30.60
N LEU A 16 -17.27 7.57 30.10
CA LEU A 16 -18.46 7.10 30.81
C LEU A 16 -18.52 5.58 30.64
N ALA A 17 -17.93 4.91 31.62
CA ALA A 17 -18.17 3.50 31.85
C ALA A 17 -19.63 3.33 32.32
N TYR A 18 -20.50 2.95 31.41
CA TYR A 18 -21.79 2.38 31.75
C TYR A 18 -21.73 0.86 31.63
N CYS A 19 -21.21 0.23 32.67
CA CYS A 19 -21.49 -1.16 32.95
C CYS A 19 -22.79 -1.21 33.76
N PHE A 20 -23.89 -1.54 33.16
CA PHE A 20 -25.08 -1.98 33.89
C PHE A 20 -25.57 -3.33 33.36
N VAL A 21 -25.25 -4.32 34.13
CA VAL A 21 -26.01 -5.48 34.60
C VAL A 21 -27.22 -5.85 33.74
N GLY A 22 -27.13 -6.95 33.05
CA GLY A 22 -28.25 -7.63 32.43
C GLY A 22 -27.69 -8.78 31.60
N GLY A 23 -27.66 -9.98 32.19
CA GLY A 23 -27.00 -11.15 31.64
C GLY A 23 -27.50 -11.53 30.25
N LEU A 24 -26.61 -11.51 29.32
CA LEU A 24 -26.45 -12.45 28.21
C LEU A 24 -25.02 -12.29 27.74
N ILE A 25 -24.18 -13.27 28.04
CA ILE A 25 -22.81 -13.31 27.55
C ILE A 25 -22.89 -13.62 26.07
N LEU A 26 -23.05 -12.59 25.25
CA LEU A 26 -22.66 -12.64 23.86
C LEU A 26 -21.14 -12.47 23.87
N LEU A 27 -20.44 -13.57 23.67
CA LEU A 27 -19.04 -13.59 23.31
C LEU A 27 -18.90 -12.84 21.98
N SER A 28 -18.87 -11.51 22.06
CA SER A 28 -18.38 -10.70 20.96
C SER A 28 -16.90 -10.99 20.82
N GLY A 29 -16.57 -12.07 20.13
CA GLY A 29 -15.23 -12.32 19.67
C GLY A 29 -14.82 -11.11 18.87
N CYS A 30 -13.91 -10.29 19.40
CA CYS A 30 -13.15 -9.35 18.60
C CYS A 30 -12.37 -10.17 17.59
N VAL A 31 -12.95 -10.39 16.41
CA VAL A 31 -12.21 -10.87 15.26
C VAL A 31 -11.28 -9.72 14.89
N THR A 32 -10.09 -9.72 15.44
CA THR A 32 -8.99 -8.95 14.89
C THR A 32 -8.69 -9.60 13.56
N THR A 33 -9.35 -9.14 12.51
CA THR A 33 -8.91 -9.40 11.14
C THR A 33 -7.54 -8.79 11.03
N SER A 34 -6.51 -9.64 11.14
CA SER A 34 -5.16 -9.29 10.73
C SER A 34 -5.23 -9.09 9.23
N THR A 35 -5.55 -7.88 8.81
CA THR A 35 -5.43 -7.49 7.41
C THR A 35 -3.95 -7.55 7.08
N LEU A 36 -3.55 -8.61 6.37
CA LEU A 36 -2.23 -8.65 5.74
C LEU A 36 -2.08 -7.38 4.91
N PRO A 37 -0.91 -6.71 4.96
CA PRO A 37 -0.72 -5.51 4.18
C PRO A 37 -0.98 -5.81 2.71
N GLU A 38 -1.90 -5.08 2.10
CA GLU A 38 -2.16 -5.20 0.68
C GLU A 38 -0.90 -4.84 -0.10
N MET A 39 -0.48 -5.72 -0.97
CA MET A 39 0.67 -5.55 -1.83
C MET A 39 0.26 -5.03 -3.21
N ALA A 40 1.16 -4.38 -3.91
CA ALA A 40 0.96 -3.88 -5.25
C ALA A 40 2.24 -4.02 -6.10
N TRP A 41 2.07 -4.27 -7.39
CA TRP A 41 3.14 -4.22 -8.36
C TRP A 41 3.32 -2.80 -8.88
N VAL A 42 4.54 -2.28 -8.80
CA VAL A 42 4.91 -0.95 -9.30
C VAL A 42 5.96 -1.12 -10.40
N ARG A 43 5.80 -0.38 -11.50
CA ARG A 43 6.78 -0.35 -12.58
C ARG A 43 8.00 0.47 -12.18
N THR A 44 9.17 -0.05 -12.51
CA THR A 44 10.46 0.62 -12.24
C THR A 44 10.77 1.77 -13.21
N ASP A 45 9.94 1.96 -14.25
CA ASP A 45 9.98 3.15 -15.11
C ASP A 45 9.15 4.33 -14.59
N GLY A 46 8.48 4.16 -13.44
CA GLY A 46 7.65 5.18 -12.82
C GLY A 46 6.30 5.46 -13.50
N ARG A 47 5.96 4.73 -14.58
CA ARG A 47 4.68 4.89 -15.28
C ARG A 47 3.54 4.26 -14.48
N LYS A 48 2.41 4.94 -14.46
CA LYS A 48 1.21 4.46 -13.79
C LYS A 48 0.43 3.54 -14.72
N ILE A 49 0.28 2.30 -14.31
CA ILE A 49 -0.37 1.26 -15.13
C ILE A 49 -1.84 1.61 -15.40
N ALA A 50 -2.53 2.18 -14.40
CA ALA A 50 -3.96 2.47 -14.48
C ALA A 50 -4.33 3.57 -15.50
N ASP A 51 -3.39 4.45 -15.84
CA ASP A 51 -3.65 5.59 -16.72
C ASP A 51 -3.46 5.25 -18.21
N ASP A 52 -2.89 4.06 -18.51
CA ASP A 52 -2.61 3.61 -19.87
C ASP A 52 -3.20 2.21 -20.11
N PRO A 53 -4.23 2.07 -20.97
CA PRO A 53 -4.86 0.78 -21.23
C PRO A 53 -3.91 -0.28 -21.78
N ALA A 54 -2.90 0.11 -22.56
CA ALA A 54 -1.89 -0.82 -23.09
C ALA A 54 -0.99 -1.35 -21.98
N LEU A 55 -0.56 -0.48 -21.05
CA LEU A 55 0.21 -0.90 -19.88
C LEU A 55 -0.60 -1.75 -18.92
N LEU A 56 -1.89 -1.47 -18.78
CA LEU A 56 -2.77 -2.29 -17.96
C LEU A 56 -2.89 -3.71 -18.53
N GLN A 57 -3.06 -3.83 -19.84
CA GLN A 57 -3.14 -5.12 -20.50
C GLN A 57 -1.79 -5.87 -20.42
N GLN A 58 -0.68 -5.18 -20.64
CA GLN A 58 0.65 -5.73 -20.46
C GLN A 58 0.87 -6.23 -19.03
N GLY A 59 0.52 -5.42 -18.02
CA GLY A 59 0.65 -5.79 -16.61
C GLY A 59 -0.11 -7.07 -16.26
N LYS A 60 -1.35 -7.20 -16.75
CA LYS A 60 -2.15 -8.42 -16.57
C LYS A 60 -1.48 -9.65 -17.21
N SER A 61 -0.96 -9.49 -18.42
CA SER A 61 -0.26 -10.56 -19.13
C SER A 61 1.03 -10.96 -18.41
N ASP A 62 1.79 -10.00 -17.90
CA ASP A 62 3.04 -10.24 -17.17
C ASP A 62 2.79 -10.95 -15.85
N ILE A 63 1.76 -10.54 -15.10
CA ILE A 63 1.33 -11.19 -13.85
C ILE A 63 0.93 -12.64 -14.11
N ALA A 64 0.16 -12.90 -15.17
CA ALA A 64 -0.24 -14.25 -15.53
C ALA A 64 0.97 -15.11 -15.96
N ALA A 65 1.88 -14.56 -16.76
CA ALA A 65 3.07 -15.27 -17.21
C ALA A 65 4.05 -15.62 -16.07
N CYS A 66 4.09 -14.81 -15.03
CA CYS A 66 4.96 -15.02 -13.86
C CYS A 66 4.28 -15.73 -12.69
N ASP A 67 3.00 -16.10 -12.81
CA ASP A 67 2.19 -16.61 -11.68
C ASP A 67 2.25 -15.69 -10.46
N ALA A 68 2.15 -14.39 -10.71
CA ALA A 68 2.40 -13.33 -9.73
C ALA A 68 1.11 -12.64 -9.24
N ASN A 69 -0.02 -13.37 -9.25
CA ASN A 69 -1.30 -12.86 -8.79
C ASN A 69 -1.28 -12.62 -7.27
N LEU A 70 -1.65 -11.41 -6.86
CA LEU A 70 -1.68 -11.00 -5.44
C LEU A 70 -2.92 -11.47 -4.71
N ASP A 71 -3.99 -11.84 -5.43
CA ASP A 71 -5.25 -12.33 -4.81
C ASP A 71 -5.07 -13.68 -4.12
N SER A 72 -4.08 -14.45 -4.52
CA SER A 72 -3.74 -15.76 -3.93
C SER A 72 -2.76 -15.67 -2.75
N GLY A 73 -2.35 -14.48 -2.35
CA GLY A 73 -1.43 -14.23 -1.25
C GLY A 73 -0.09 -13.63 -1.68
N THR A 74 0.93 -13.82 -0.85
CA THR A 74 2.28 -13.30 -1.15
C THR A 74 2.92 -14.11 -2.29
N PRO A 75 3.37 -13.45 -3.36
CA PRO A 75 4.03 -14.13 -4.48
C PRO A 75 5.30 -14.86 -4.06
N THR A 76 5.57 -15.98 -4.69
CA THR A 76 6.79 -16.76 -4.48
C THR A 76 8.04 -15.96 -4.86
N ALA A 77 9.21 -16.40 -4.39
CA ALA A 77 10.49 -15.78 -4.78
C ALA A 77 10.72 -15.87 -6.31
N SER A 78 10.30 -16.98 -6.94
CA SER A 78 10.36 -17.15 -8.39
C SER A 78 9.47 -16.15 -9.14
N ALA A 79 8.21 -15.99 -8.71
CA ALA A 79 7.28 -15.03 -9.28
C ALA A 79 7.81 -13.59 -9.16
N ARG A 80 8.37 -13.24 -7.99
CA ARG A 80 9.00 -11.92 -7.79
C ARG A 80 10.20 -11.70 -8.70
N GLY A 81 11.07 -12.70 -8.86
CA GLY A 81 12.21 -12.64 -9.78
C GLY A 81 11.77 -12.48 -11.23
N CYS A 82 10.74 -13.21 -11.66
CA CYS A 82 10.14 -13.09 -12.99
C CYS A 82 9.60 -11.67 -13.23
N MET A 83 8.84 -11.13 -12.29
CA MET A 83 8.29 -9.76 -12.38
C MET A 83 9.39 -8.70 -12.35
N ALA A 84 10.46 -8.90 -11.58
CA ALA A 84 11.60 -7.99 -11.55
C ALA A 84 12.30 -7.89 -12.92
N GLN A 85 12.46 -9.01 -13.62
CA GLN A 85 13.01 -9.03 -14.98
C GLN A 85 12.13 -8.27 -15.99
N LYS A 86 10.83 -8.21 -15.74
CA LYS A 86 9.86 -7.45 -16.55
C LYS A 86 9.73 -5.98 -16.13
N GLY A 87 10.52 -5.53 -15.16
CA GLY A 87 10.55 -4.15 -14.69
C GLY A 87 9.48 -3.80 -13.65
N TYR A 88 9.13 -4.76 -12.79
CA TYR A 88 8.20 -4.53 -11.67
C TYR A 88 8.87 -4.78 -10.32
N VAL A 89 8.40 -4.09 -9.30
CA VAL A 89 8.78 -4.28 -7.90
C VAL A 89 7.52 -4.45 -7.04
N LEU A 90 7.57 -5.38 -6.09
CA LEU A 90 6.50 -5.61 -5.15
C LEU A 90 6.64 -4.67 -3.95
N VAL A 91 5.62 -3.88 -3.68
CA VAL A 91 5.60 -2.92 -2.57
C VAL A 91 4.27 -3.00 -1.83
N ARG A 92 4.22 -2.43 -0.63
CA ARG A 92 2.95 -2.23 0.05
C ARG A 92 2.10 -1.21 -0.71
N ARG A 93 0.79 -1.43 -0.78
CA ARG A 93 -0.12 -0.57 -1.53
C ARG A 93 -0.10 0.89 -1.05
N ASP A 94 0.01 1.09 0.27
CA ASP A 94 0.11 2.42 0.88
C ASP A 94 1.38 3.19 0.48
N GLN A 95 2.44 2.50 0.05
CA GLN A 95 3.72 3.07 -0.39
C GLN A 95 3.86 3.13 -1.91
N ALA A 96 2.92 2.57 -2.65
CA ALA A 96 3.06 2.38 -4.10
C ALA A 96 3.24 3.70 -4.87
N GLU A 97 2.53 4.76 -4.48
CA GLU A 97 2.65 6.07 -5.14
C GLU A 97 4.01 6.73 -4.86
N ASP A 98 4.51 6.66 -3.64
CA ASP A 98 5.81 7.23 -3.26
C ASP A 98 6.94 6.52 -3.99
N VAL A 99 6.90 5.19 -4.04
CA VAL A 99 7.88 4.37 -4.76
C VAL A 99 7.83 4.65 -6.25
N ARG A 100 6.64 4.73 -6.84
CA ARG A 100 6.45 5.09 -8.26
C ARG A 100 7.02 6.46 -8.57
N ALA A 101 6.74 7.46 -7.75
CA ALA A 101 7.25 8.82 -7.92
C ALA A 101 8.79 8.87 -7.83
N ALA A 102 9.38 8.09 -6.93
CA ALA A 102 10.85 7.96 -6.82
C ALA A 102 11.47 7.36 -8.10
N TYR A 103 10.86 6.34 -8.68
CA TYR A 103 11.31 5.77 -9.96
C TYR A 103 11.13 6.77 -11.12
N ALA A 104 10.01 7.48 -11.19
CA ALA A 104 9.78 8.50 -12.21
C ALA A 104 10.84 9.63 -12.14
N ALA A 105 11.18 10.10 -10.95
CA ALA A 105 12.23 11.08 -10.72
C ALA A 105 13.63 10.55 -11.09
N GLY A 106 13.90 9.26 -10.84
CA GLY A 106 15.14 8.59 -11.24
C GLY A 106 15.27 8.47 -12.77
N ALA A 107 14.20 8.09 -13.44
CA ALA A 107 14.16 7.99 -14.90
C ALA A 107 14.41 9.34 -15.60
N GLN A 108 13.86 10.43 -15.06
CA GLN A 108 14.09 11.78 -15.57
C GLN A 108 15.55 12.24 -15.42
N ARG A 109 16.22 11.84 -14.33
CA ARG A 109 17.65 12.17 -14.11
C ARG A 109 18.59 11.37 -15.02
N GLY A 110 18.20 10.19 -15.43
CA GLY A 110 18.96 9.31 -16.32
C GLY A 110 18.75 9.59 -17.80
N ALA A 111 17.80 10.43 -18.18
CA ALA A 111 17.58 10.83 -19.56
C ALA A 111 18.73 11.75 -20.00
N PRO A 112 19.52 11.37 -21.03
CA PRO A 112 20.52 12.28 -21.57
C PRO A 112 19.81 13.52 -22.11
N ASN A 113 20.25 14.69 -21.70
CA ASN A 113 19.83 15.94 -22.31
C ASN A 113 20.17 15.88 -23.81
N ARG A 114 19.17 15.65 -24.62
CA ARG A 114 19.26 15.81 -26.06
C ARG A 114 18.82 17.22 -26.47
#